data_0c6de50d12e1bfa8d765fa26cabea4c8
#
_entry.id   0c6de50d12e1bfa8d765fa26cabea4c8
#
_cell.length_a   1.000
_cell.length_b   1.000
_cell.length_c   1.000
_cell.angle_alpha   90.00
_cell.angle_beta   90.00
_cell.angle_gamma   90.00
#
_symmetry.space_group_name_H-M   'P 1'
#
loop_
_entity.id
_entity.type
_entity.pdbx_description
1 polymer ?
#
loop_
_entity_poly.entity_id
_entity_poly.type
_entity_poly.pdbx_seq_one_letter_code
_entity_poly.pdbx_strand_id
1 'polypeptide(L)'
;MKRGEIWLVSLDHPASGHQQKGRRPVLIVSPDAFNRITKLPVVLPITSGGNFARTAGFALPLTGAGTKTTGVVRCDQPRVLDLAARGGKKLESVPDAILDEVLARVSPIFE
;
A
#
# COMPACT_ATOMS: atom_id res chain seq x y z
N MET A 1 7.34 -3.25 10.84
CA MET A 1 6.64 -2.55 9.76
C MET A 1 7.47 -1.37 9.32
N LYS A 2 8.14 -1.54 8.22
CA LYS A 2 9.08 -0.54 7.74
C LYS A 2 8.59 0.09 6.44
N ARG A 3 8.94 1.34 6.24
CA ARG A 3 8.65 2.05 5.00
C ARG A 3 9.19 1.26 3.80
N GLY A 4 8.36 1.09 2.78
CA GLY A 4 8.74 0.36 1.58
C GLY A 4 8.38 -1.12 1.60
N GLU A 5 7.88 -1.62 2.70
CA GLU A 5 7.44 -3.02 2.75
C GLU A 5 6.03 -3.16 2.19
N ILE A 6 5.83 -4.27 1.47
CA ILE A 6 4.51 -4.66 0.99
C ILE A 6 3.98 -5.74 1.94
N TRP A 7 2.79 -5.51 2.44
CA TRP A 7 2.12 -6.45 3.34
C TRP A 7 0.80 -6.89 2.74
N LEU A 8 0.45 -8.15 2.99
CA LEU A 8 -0.84 -8.69 2.60
C LEU A 8 -1.77 -8.59 3.79
N VAL A 9 -2.91 -7.94 3.61
CA VAL A 9 -3.84 -7.69 4.71
C VAL A 9 -5.27 -7.86 4.25
N SER A 10 -6.16 -8.05 5.21
CA SER A 10 -7.58 -8.05 4.92
C SER A 10 -8.08 -6.60 4.96
N LEU A 11 -8.64 -6.15 3.86
CA LEU A 11 -9.24 -4.83 3.78
C LEU A 11 -10.74 -4.88 3.96
N ASP A 12 -11.29 -6.08 4.02
CA ASP A 12 -12.72 -6.25 4.16
C ASP A 12 -13.16 -5.89 5.55
N HIS A 13 -14.36 -5.36 5.62
CA HIS A 13 -14.96 -5.01 6.89
C HIS A 13 -15.33 -6.29 7.63
N PRO A 14 -14.85 -6.50 8.85
CA PRO A 14 -15.17 -7.73 9.55
C PRO A 14 -16.68 -7.97 9.70
N ALA A 15 -17.41 -6.91 9.84
CA ALA A 15 -18.86 -7.02 10.05
C ALA A 15 -19.62 -7.41 8.80
N SER A 16 -19.04 -7.32 7.64
CA SER A 16 -19.77 -7.61 6.42
C SER A 16 -20.05 -9.10 6.28
N GLY A 17 -19.28 -9.90 6.94
CA GLY A 17 -19.67 -11.28 7.02
C GLY A 17 -19.31 -12.14 5.89
N HIS A 18 -19.46 -11.78 4.73
CA HIS A 18 -19.08 -12.68 3.77
C HIS A 18 -18.10 -12.22 2.90
N GLN A 19 -17.57 -12.30 2.81
CA GLN A 19 -16.75 -12.20 2.10
C GLN A 19 -15.67 -12.27 1.97
N GLN A 20 -15.04 -12.06 2.05
CA GLN A 20 -14.09 -12.07 1.96
C GLN A 20 -13.25 -12.46 1.28
N LYS A 21 -12.83 -12.43 0.72
CA LYS A 21 -12.07 -12.74 -0.05
C LYS A 21 -11.12 -11.96 -0.13
N GLY A 22 -10.86 -11.20 0.33
CA GLY A 22 -10.12 -10.26 0.04
C GLY A 22 -8.92 -9.91 0.75
N ARG A 23 -7.92 -10.68 0.74
CA ARG A 23 -6.62 -10.25 1.17
C ARG A 23 -5.97 -9.47 0.04
N ARG A 24 -5.44 -8.28 0.36
CA ARG A 24 -4.89 -7.37 -0.62
C ARG A 24 -3.52 -6.88 -0.21
N PRO A 25 -2.63 -6.64 -1.17
CA PRO A 25 -1.34 -6.04 -0.83
C PRO A 25 -1.47 -4.55 -0.61
N VAL A 26 -0.69 -4.06 0.34
CA VAL A 26 -0.57 -2.63 0.62
C VAL A 26 0.90 -2.29 0.78
N LEU A 27 1.27 -1.07 0.44
CA LEU A 27 2.65 -0.58 0.55
C LEU A 27 2.74 0.41 1.70
N ILE A 28 3.66 0.16 2.63
CA ILE A 28 3.88 1.08 3.76
C ILE A 28 4.69 2.28 3.28
N VAL A 29 4.17 3.48 3.51
CA VAL A 29 4.85 4.70 3.09
C VAL A 29 5.24 5.61 4.25
N SER A 30 4.73 5.37 5.45
CA SER A 30 5.10 6.18 6.61
C SER A 30 6.46 5.80 7.15
N PRO A 31 7.18 6.75 7.76
CA PRO A 31 8.52 6.49 8.30
C PRO A 31 8.52 5.43 9.39
N ASP A 32 9.66 4.75 9.52
CA ASP A 32 9.80 3.67 10.50
C ASP A 32 9.54 4.14 11.92
N ALA A 33 10.00 5.33 12.29
CA ALA A 33 9.77 5.86 13.62
C ALA A 33 8.29 6.09 13.88
N PHE A 34 7.59 6.62 12.90
CA PHE A 34 6.14 6.82 13.01
C PHE A 34 5.44 5.47 13.21
N ASN A 35 5.82 4.48 12.44
CA ASN A 35 5.19 3.15 12.51
C ASN A 35 5.44 2.50 13.87
N ARG A 36 6.65 2.68 14.39
CA ARG A 36 7.02 2.08 15.67
C ARG A 36 6.25 2.70 16.83
N ILE A 37 6.04 4.01 16.76
CA ILE A 37 5.37 4.72 17.84
C ILE A 37 3.87 4.53 17.80
N THR A 38 3.27 4.66 16.62
CA THR A 38 1.81 4.59 16.49
C THR A 38 1.28 3.19 16.36
N LYS A 39 2.09 2.28 15.81
CA LYS A 39 1.66 0.93 15.40
C LYS A 39 0.56 0.97 14.34
N LEU A 40 0.39 2.10 13.71
CA LEU A 40 -0.64 2.33 12.70
C LEU A 40 0.01 2.99 11.48
N PRO A 41 0.70 2.21 10.65
CA PRO A 41 1.36 2.79 9.49
C PRO A 41 0.38 3.34 8.47
N VAL A 42 0.85 4.33 7.72
CA VAL A 42 0.13 4.82 6.56
C VAL A 42 0.52 3.96 5.38
N VAL A 43 -0.47 3.45 4.67
CA VAL A 43 -0.26 2.54 3.55
C VAL A 43 -1.01 3.01 2.32
N LEU A 44 -0.58 2.49 1.17
CA LEU A 44 -1.27 2.70 -0.11
C LEU A 44 -1.73 1.34 -0.62
N PRO A 45 -2.97 1.22 -1.08
CA PRO A 45 -3.42 -0.06 -1.63
C PRO A 45 -2.77 -0.32 -2.99
N ILE A 46 -2.56 -1.60 -3.27
CA ILE A 46 -2.07 -2.06 -4.56
C ILE A 46 -3.22 -2.82 -5.19
N THR A 47 -3.71 -2.33 -6.32
CA THR A 47 -4.87 -2.90 -6.98
C THR A 47 -4.46 -3.59 -8.26
N SER A 48 -5.24 -4.60 -8.65
CA SER A 48 -4.85 -5.44 -9.78
C SER A 48 -5.29 -4.91 -11.11
N GLY A 49 -6.17 -3.97 -11.15
CA GLY A 49 -6.64 -3.52 -12.44
C GLY A 49 -7.51 -2.30 -12.31
N GLY A 50 -8.24 -2.03 -13.34
CA GLY A 50 -9.20 -0.97 -13.32
C GLY A 50 -8.83 0.17 -14.24
N ASN A 51 -9.61 1.20 -14.14
CA ASN A 51 -9.46 2.35 -15.00
C ASN A 51 -8.55 3.37 -14.32
N PHE A 52 -7.33 3.47 -14.80
CA PHE A 52 -6.35 4.38 -14.22
C PHE A 52 -6.34 5.76 -14.83
N ALA A 53 -7.19 6.01 -15.80
CA ALA A 53 -7.17 7.30 -16.48
C ALA A 53 -7.38 8.48 -15.52
N ARG A 54 -8.25 8.27 -14.52
CA ARG A 54 -8.54 9.32 -13.56
C ARG A 54 -7.40 9.61 -12.61
N THR A 55 -6.57 8.62 -12.38
CA THR A 55 -5.52 8.73 -11.40
C THR A 55 -4.14 8.63 -12.03
N ALA A 56 -4.04 8.92 -13.31
CA ALA A 56 -2.81 8.71 -14.05
C ALA A 56 -1.58 9.32 -13.38
N GLY A 57 -1.74 10.46 -12.75
CA GLY A 57 -0.62 11.09 -12.06
C GLY A 57 -0.28 10.46 -10.72
N PHE A 58 -1.16 9.62 -10.19
CA PHE A 58 -1.02 9.06 -8.85
C PHE A 58 -1.01 7.53 -8.82
N ALA A 59 -1.06 6.90 -9.96
CA ALA A 59 -1.02 5.44 -10.04
C ALA A 59 0.33 5.01 -10.58
N LEU A 60 1.01 4.14 -9.83
CA LEU A 60 2.32 3.66 -10.22
C LEU A 60 2.26 2.16 -10.46
N PRO A 61 2.37 1.71 -11.72
CA PRO A 61 2.39 0.29 -12.01
C PRO A 61 3.66 -0.37 -11.48
N LEU A 62 3.52 -1.59 -10.97
CA LEU A 62 4.65 -2.37 -10.51
C LEU A 62 5.24 -3.24 -11.61
N THR A 63 4.72 -3.16 -12.82
CA THR A 63 5.26 -3.88 -13.98
C THR A 63 6.70 -3.47 -14.20
N GLY A 64 7.60 -4.43 -14.22
CA GLY A 64 9.00 -4.16 -14.44
C GLY A 64 9.72 -3.56 -13.24
N ALA A 65 9.06 -3.49 -12.09
CA ALA A 65 9.67 -2.87 -10.90
C ALA A 65 10.61 -3.79 -10.14
N GLY A 66 10.65 -5.06 -10.51
CA GLY A 66 11.49 -6.03 -9.81
C GLY A 66 10.82 -6.63 -8.60
N THR A 67 9.53 -6.44 -8.43
CA THR A 67 8.77 -7.03 -7.31
C THR A 67 8.04 -8.28 -7.77
N LYS A 68 7.76 -9.18 -6.81
CA LYS A 68 6.89 -10.32 -7.08
C LYS A 68 5.43 -9.90 -7.03
N THR A 69 5.12 -8.91 -6.25
CA THR A 69 3.77 -8.35 -6.17
C THR A 69 3.48 -7.60 -7.47
N THR A 70 2.32 -7.84 -8.03
CA THR A 70 1.89 -7.18 -9.26
C THR A 70 0.73 -6.24 -8.98
N GLY A 71 0.48 -5.35 -9.91
CA GLY A 71 -0.62 -4.42 -9.79
C GLY A 71 -0.16 -2.99 -9.86
N VAL A 72 -0.97 -2.11 -9.32
CA VAL A 72 -0.76 -0.67 -9.39
C VAL A 72 -0.87 -0.08 -7.99
N VAL A 73 0.13 0.68 -7.60
CA VAL A 73 0.11 1.39 -6.32
C VAL A 73 -0.76 2.63 -6.45
N ARG A 74 -1.80 2.71 -5.63
CA ARG A 74 -2.72 3.85 -5.66
C ARG A 74 -2.23 4.94 -4.72
N CYS A 75 -1.41 5.82 -5.24
CA CYS A 75 -0.82 6.89 -4.44
C CYS A 75 -1.84 7.94 -4.02
N ASP A 76 -3.03 7.91 -4.60
CA ASP A 76 -4.13 8.81 -4.27
C ASP A 76 -5.02 8.29 -3.13
N GLN A 77 -4.70 7.13 -2.54
CA GLN A 77 -5.56 6.53 -1.52
C GLN A 77 -4.80 6.14 -0.25
N PRO A 78 -4.09 7.08 0.37
CA PRO A 78 -3.41 6.75 1.62
C PRO A 78 -4.41 6.44 2.72
N ARG A 79 -4.12 5.41 3.49
CA ARG A 79 -4.95 4.96 4.59
C ARG A 79 -4.09 4.59 5.78
N VAL A 80 -4.64 4.75 6.97
CA VAL A 80 -4.00 4.25 8.18
C VAL A 80 -4.62 2.90 8.49
N LEU A 81 -3.79 1.88 8.66
CA LEU A 81 -4.28 0.54 8.95
C LEU A 81 -3.53 -0.10 10.11
N ASP A 82 -4.26 -0.83 10.93
CA ASP A 82 -3.67 -1.70 11.93
C ASP A 82 -3.38 -3.03 11.25
N LEU A 83 -2.15 -3.22 10.79
CA LEU A 83 -1.79 -4.40 10.02
C LEU A 83 -1.92 -5.67 10.85
N ALA A 84 -1.57 -5.60 12.13
CA ALA A 84 -1.67 -6.78 12.99
C ALA A 84 -3.11 -7.22 13.15
N ALA A 85 -4.02 -6.26 13.38
CA ALA A 85 -5.43 -6.57 13.56
C ALA A 85 -6.06 -7.11 12.28
N ARG A 86 -5.49 -6.80 11.13
CA ARG A 86 -5.99 -7.26 9.84
C ARG A 86 -5.26 -8.49 9.33
N GLY A 87 -4.59 -9.21 10.21
CA GLY A 87 -3.90 -10.43 9.82
C GLY A 87 -2.74 -10.19 8.87
N GLY A 88 -2.05 -9.09 9.04
CA GLY A 88 -1.01 -8.68 8.11
C GLY A 88 0.15 -9.64 8.03
N LYS A 89 0.65 -9.81 6.81
CA LYS A 89 1.79 -10.66 6.54
C LYS A 89 2.70 -9.93 5.57
N LYS A 90 3.97 -9.75 5.97
CA LYS A 90 4.94 -9.12 5.09
C LYS A 90 5.23 -10.00 3.89
N LEU A 91 5.22 -9.41 2.71
CA LEU A 91 5.51 -10.11 1.46
C LEU A 91 6.93 -9.82 0.98
N GLU A 92 7.30 -8.56 0.88
CA GLU A 92 8.59 -8.14 0.34
C GLU A 92 8.79 -6.65 0.56
N SER A 93 9.95 -6.15 0.18
CA SER A 93 10.22 -4.71 0.18
C SER A 93 10.41 -4.27 -1.27
N VAL A 94 9.93 -3.07 -1.59
CA VAL A 94 10.14 -2.55 -2.95
C VAL A 94 11.56 -1.99 -3.07
N PRO A 95 12.11 -1.95 -4.28
CA PRO A 95 13.38 -1.27 -4.51
C PRO A 95 13.29 0.21 -4.14
N ASP A 96 14.43 0.78 -3.72
CA ASP A 96 14.46 2.18 -3.29
C ASP A 96 13.96 3.13 -4.36
N ALA A 97 14.28 2.87 -5.63
CA ALA A 97 13.83 3.74 -6.72
C ALA A 97 12.31 3.76 -6.83
N ILE A 98 11.66 2.63 -6.56
CA ILE A 98 10.21 2.57 -6.58
C ILE A 98 9.63 3.34 -5.40
N LEU A 99 10.20 3.17 -4.23
CA LEU A 99 9.75 3.91 -3.05
C LEU A 99 9.87 5.41 -3.26
N ASP A 100 11.00 5.86 -3.81
CA ASP A 100 11.21 7.27 -4.07
C ASP A 100 10.15 7.83 -5.02
N GLU A 101 9.81 7.07 -6.04
CA GLU A 101 8.81 7.50 -6.99
C GLU A 101 7.42 7.54 -6.37
N VAL A 102 7.10 6.56 -5.54
CA VAL A 102 5.82 6.55 -4.83
C VAL A 102 5.70 7.76 -3.92
N LEU A 103 6.75 8.03 -3.15
CA LEU A 103 6.72 9.18 -2.23
C LEU A 103 6.59 10.50 -2.98
N ALA A 104 7.22 10.61 -4.15
CA ALA A 104 7.09 11.81 -4.96
C ALA A 104 5.67 12.02 -5.47
N ARG A 105 4.91 10.95 -5.63
CA ARG A 105 3.52 11.05 -6.08
C ARG A 105 2.54 11.27 -4.94
N VAL A 106 2.90 10.86 -3.73
CA VAL A 106 2.05 11.05 -2.55
C VAL A 106 2.18 12.46 -2.00
N SER A 107 3.39 12.97 -1.97
CA SER A 107 3.69 14.26 -1.35
C SER A 107 2.78 15.41 -1.83
N PRO A 108 2.53 15.56 -3.12
CA PRO A 108 1.69 16.67 -3.59
C PRO A 108 0.25 16.65 -3.06
N ILE A 109 -0.22 15.50 -2.60
CA ILE A 109 -1.59 15.41 -2.08
C ILE A 109 -1.73 16.26 -0.81
N PHE A 110 -0.65 16.43 -0.09
CA PHE A 110 -0.65 17.10 1.20
C PHE A 110 -0.10 18.52 1.15
N GLU A 111 0.23 19.02 0.01
CA GLU A 111 0.82 20.37 -0.13
C GLU A 111 -0.15 21.44 -0.55
#